data_2d33639ff60ec8898eacc8393bfdcd46
#
_entry.id   2d33639ff60ec8898eacc8393bfdcd46
#
_cell.length_a   1.000
_cell.length_b   1.000
_cell.length_c   1.000
_cell.angle_alpha   90.00
_cell.angle_beta   90.00
_cell.angle_gamma   90.00
#
_symmetry.space_group_name_H-M   'P 1'
#
loop_
_entity.id
_entity.type
_entity.pdbx_description
1 polymer ?
#
loop_
_entity_poly.entity_id
_entity_poly.type
_entity_poly.pdbx_seq_one_letter_code
_entity_poly.pdbx_strand_id
1 'polypeptide(L)'
;MAGETVITVIGNLTSDPELRFTPSGAAVANFTVASTPRTFDRQSQEWKDGEALFLRCNVWRQAAENVAESLTRGSRVIVSGRLKQRSFETKEGEKRTVVELEVDEIGPSLRYATAKVTKASRGEGGGGFGGGGGGFSGGGASDPWSTPAGPSDEPPF
;
A
#
# COMPACT_ATOMS: atom_id res chain seq x y z
N MET A 1 11.46 -13.66 -7.35
CA MET A 1 12.73 -14.08 -7.45
C MET A 1 13.28 -14.54 -6.18
N ALA A 2 14.10 -15.51 -6.25
CA ALA A 2 14.67 -16.07 -5.05
C ALA A 2 15.69 -15.11 -4.47
N GLY A 3 15.82 -15.11 -3.19
CA GLY A 3 16.86 -14.31 -2.58
C GLY A 3 16.54 -12.88 -2.26
N GLU A 4 15.38 -12.44 -2.58
CA GLU A 4 15.06 -11.06 -2.27
C GLU A 4 14.67 -10.91 -0.80
N THR A 5 14.93 -9.75 -0.25
CA THR A 5 14.62 -9.50 1.15
C THR A 5 13.22 -8.93 1.25
N VAL A 6 12.32 -9.71 1.78
CA VAL A 6 10.92 -9.30 1.89
C VAL A 6 10.66 -8.84 3.31
N ILE A 7 10.06 -7.68 3.46
CA ILE A 7 9.73 -7.18 4.79
C ILE A 7 8.34 -6.59 4.79
N THR A 8 7.78 -6.46 5.97
CA THR A 8 6.49 -5.81 6.17
C THR A 8 6.68 -4.69 7.17
N VAL A 9 6.17 -3.53 6.82
CA VAL A 9 6.34 -2.35 7.64
C VAL A 9 4.98 -1.72 7.91
N ILE A 10 4.76 -1.28 9.13
CA ILE A 10 3.53 -0.59 9.47
C ILE A 10 3.92 0.81 9.92
N GLY A 11 3.29 1.80 9.35
CA GLY A 11 3.61 3.17 9.72
C GLY A 11 2.66 4.14 9.05
N ASN A 12 3.02 5.40 9.12
CA ASN A 12 2.15 6.43 8.57
C ASN A 12 2.80 7.14 7.38
N LEU A 13 1.98 7.52 6.42
CA LEU A 13 2.51 8.24 5.28
C LEU A 13 2.93 9.64 5.72
N THR A 14 4.08 10.09 5.27
CA THR A 14 4.57 11.40 5.64
C THR A 14 4.05 12.48 4.71
N SER A 15 3.55 12.09 3.55
CA SER A 15 2.97 13.03 2.60
C SER A 15 2.02 12.27 1.72
N ASP A 16 1.28 12.97 0.88
CA ASP A 16 0.40 12.28 -0.05
C ASP A 16 1.23 11.50 -1.05
N PRO A 17 0.77 10.34 -1.48
CA PRO A 17 1.50 9.60 -2.49
C PRO A 17 1.58 10.40 -3.79
N GLU A 18 2.73 10.34 -4.41
CA GLU A 18 2.92 11.07 -5.64
C GLU A 18 2.79 10.11 -6.80
N LEU A 19 1.80 10.31 -7.64
CA LEU A 19 1.57 9.44 -8.78
C LEU A 19 2.23 10.04 -10.01
N ARG A 20 3.03 9.25 -10.69
CA ARG A 20 3.69 9.69 -11.89
C ARG A 20 3.61 8.60 -12.94
N PHE A 21 3.91 8.95 -14.16
CA PHE A 21 3.92 7.96 -15.22
C PHE A 21 5.29 7.94 -15.87
N THR A 22 5.80 6.75 -16.12
CA THR A 22 7.11 6.64 -16.76
C THR A 22 6.96 6.94 -18.23
N PRO A 23 8.06 7.14 -18.94
CA PRO A 23 7.98 7.39 -20.38
C PRO A 23 7.25 6.28 -21.12
N SER A 24 7.26 5.07 -20.61
CA SER A 24 6.55 4.00 -21.27
C SER A 24 5.08 3.97 -20.87
N GLY A 25 4.64 4.87 -20.03
CA GLY A 25 3.24 4.93 -19.67
C GLY A 25 2.84 4.16 -18.41
N ALA A 26 3.79 3.60 -17.72
CA ALA A 26 3.45 2.83 -16.52
C ALA A 26 3.28 3.77 -15.34
N ALA A 27 2.25 3.54 -14.55
CA ALA A 27 2.00 4.35 -13.38
C ALA A 27 2.91 3.92 -12.23
N VAL A 28 3.42 4.87 -11.47
CA VAL A 28 4.21 4.56 -10.30
C VAL A 28 3.85 5.58 -9.23
N ALA A 29 3.60 5.10 -8.03
CA ALA A 29 3.32 5.98 -6.90
C ALA A 29 4.49 5.88 -5.93
N ASN A 30 4.95 7.03 -5.47
CA ASN A 30 6.05 7.10 -4.52
C ASN A 30 5.55 7.72 -3.24
N PHE A 31 5.97 7.16 -2.12
CA PHE A 31 5.60 7.73 -0.85
C PHE A 31 6.59 7.26 0.21
N THR A 32 6.58 7.90 1.35
CA THR A 32 7.47 7.53 2.44
C THR A 32 6.62 7.13 3.63
N VAL A 33 6.98 6.02 4.25
CA VAL A 33 6.29 5.54 5.43
C VAL A 33 7.18 5.78 6.62
N ALA A 34 6.62 6.40 7.65
CA ALA A 34 7.37 6.62 8.88
C ALA A 34 6.91 5.59 9.91
N SER A 35 7.82 4.74 10.31
CA SER A 35 7.52 3.70 11.28
C SER A 35 8.23 4.10 12.56
N THR A 36 7.46 4.42 13.59
CA THR A 36 8.04 4.92 14.83
C THR A 36 7.79 3.92 15.93
N PRO A 37 8.84 3.32 16.44
CA PRO A 37 8.66 2.36 17.52
C PRO A 37 8.36 3.10 18.82
N ARG A 38 7.63 2.49 19.70
CA ARG A 38 7.36 3.09 20.99
C ARG A 38 7.89 2.18 22.06
N THR A 39 8.48 2.78 23.09
CA THR A 39 9.06 2.00 24.14
C THR A 39 8.53 2.53 25.45
N PHE A 40 8.31 1.66 26.38
CA PHE A 40 7.81 2.06 27.68
C PHE A 40 9.01 2.42 28.56
N ASP A 41 9.00 3.64 29.07
CA ASP A 41 10.09 4.09 29.91
C ASP A 41 9.68 3.81 31.36
N ARG A 42 10.36 2.88 31.98
CA ARG A 42 10.02 2.50 33.33
C ARG A 42 10.28 3.61 34.33
N GLN A 43 11.19 4.48 34.07
CA GLN A 43 11.49 5.53 34.99
C GLN A 43 10.39 6.58 35.00
N SER A 44 9.92 7.00 33.90
CA SER A 44 8.86 8.00 33.85
C SER A 44 7.50 7.35 33.79
N GLN A 45 7.43 6.04 33.64
CA GLN A 45 6.18 5.33 33.54
C GLN A 45 5.36 5.82 32.35
N GLU A 46 6.02 6.16 31.28
CA GLU A 46 5.34 6.63 30.08
C GLU A 46 5.83 5.94 28.83
N TRP A 47 4.98 5.93 27.84
CA TRP A 47 5.38 5.41 26.54
C TRP A 47 6.05 6.54 25.78
N LYS A 48 7.21 6.26 25.23
CA LYS A 48 7.94 7.26 24.47
C LYS A 48 8.19 6.79 23.08
N ASP A 49 8.20 7.73 22.13
CA ASP A 49 8.50 7.40 20.76
C ASP A 49 9.98 7.24 20.57
N GLY A 50 10.38 6.21 19.87
CA GLY A 50 11.78 6.04 19.53
C GLY A 50 12.07 6.79 18.26
N GLU A 51 13.17 6.47 17.65
CA GLU A 51 13.53 7.11 16.42
C GLU A 51 12.72 6.56 15.28
N ALA A 52 12.20 7.40 14.45
CA ALA A 52 11.36 6.96 13.35
C ALA A 52 12.21 6.42 12.22
N LEU A 53 11.73 5.37 11.61
CA LEU A 53 12.37 4.83 10.44
C LEU A 53 11.58 5.34 9.25
N PHE A 54 12.24 6.04 8.34
CA PHE A 54 11.58 6.55 7.16
C PHE A 54 11.95 5.67 5.97
N LEU A 55 10.96 5.03 5.37
CA LEU A 55 11.23 4.10 4.31
C LEU A 55 10.51 4.57 3.05
N ARG A 56 11.28 4.75 1.98
CA ARG A 56 10.72 5.18 0.73
C ARG A 56 10.14 3.99 0.01
N CYS A 57 8.94 4.15 -0.51
CA CYS A 57 8.23 3.04 -1.15
C CYS A 57 7.81 3.39 -2.55
N ASN A 58 7.83 2.40 -3.42
CA ASN A 58 7.39 2.56 -4.79
C ASN A 58 6.38 1.47 -5.08
N VAL A 59 5.26 1.84 -5.68
CA VAL A 59 4.27 0.85 -6.07
C VAL A 59 3.91 1.14 -7.52
N TRP A 60 3.66 0.09 -8.29
CA TRP A 60 3.51 0.21 -9.73
C TRP A 60 2.15 -0.15 -10.28
N ARG A 61 1.85 0.40 -11.46
CA ARG A 61 0.68 0.04 -12.25
C ARG A 61 -0.66 0.28 -11.56
N GLN A 62 -1.57 -0.64 -11.66
CA GLN A 62 -2.89 -0.40 -11.11
C GLN A 62 -2.86 -0.12 -9.61
N ALA A 63 -2.01 -0.81 -8.89
CA ALA A 63 -1.93 -0.57 -7.46
C ALA A 63 -1.46 0.85 -7.17
N ALA A 64 -0.62 1.42 -8.04
CA ALA A 64 -0.16 2.78 -7.85
C ALA A 64 -1.33 3.76 -7.95
N GLU A 65 -2.21 3.54 -8.91
CA GLU A 65 -3.35 4.41 -9.06
C GLU A 65 -4.29 4.25 -7.87
N ASN A 66 -4.48 3.03 -7.42
CA ASN A 66 -5.35 2.80 -6.29
C ASN A 66 -4.81 3.44 -5.02
N VAL A 67 -3.50 3.40 -4.84
CA VAL A 67 -2.90 4.02 -3.68
C VAL A 67 -3.08 5.53 -3.73
N ALA A 68 -2.86 6.12 -4.90
CA ALA A 68 -2.99 7.57 -5.02
C ALA A 68 -4.41 8.02 -4.77
N GLU A 69 -5.36 7.19 -5.10
CA GLU A 69 -6.72 7.55 -4.88
C GLU A 69 -7.21 7.30 -3.46
N SER A 70 -6.60 6.40 -2.76
CA SER A 70 -7.09 5.95 -1.46
C SER A 70 -6.35 6.48 -0.25
N LEU A 71 -5.08 6.75 -0.38
CA LEU A 71 -4.27 7.08 0.78
C LEU A 71 -3.81 8.52 0.75
N THR A 72 -3.69 9.12 1.91
CA THR A 72 -3.24 10.49 2.01
C THR A 72 -2.23 10.61 3.13
N ARG A 73 -1.66 11.79 3.27
CA ARG A 73 -0.70 12.05 4.30
C ARG A 73 -1.32 11.69 5.64
N GLY A 74 -0.60 11.02 6.47
CA GLY A 74 -1.06 10.63 7.78
C GLY A 74 -1.75 9.28 7.83
N SER A 75 -2.06 8.70 6.69
CA SER A 75 -2.70 7.39 6.69
C SER A 75 -1.78 6.34 7.28
N ARG A 76 -2.31 5.52 8.16
CA ARG A 76 -1.52 4.42 8.70
C ARG A 76 -1.69 3.23 7.77
N VAL A 77 -0.60 2.67 7.32
CA VAL A 77 -0.64 1.60 6.34
C VAL A 77 0.20 0.42 6.73
N ILE A 78 -0.12 -0.71 6.13
CA ILE A 78 0.65 -1.93 6.26
C ILE A 78 1.19 -2.20 4.87
N VAL A 79 2.51 -2.26 4.74
CA VAL A 79 3.15 -2.41 3.46
C VAL A 79 4.06 -3.60 3.47
N SER A 80 3.96 -4.43 2.45
CA SER A 80 4.84 -5.58 2.32
C SER A 80 5.51 -5.49 0.96
N GLY A 81 6.78 -5.75 0.90
CA GLY A 81 7.48 -5.68 -0.36
C GLY A 81 8.92 -6.13 -0.24
N ARG A 82 9.69 -5.82 -1.25
CA ARG A 82 11.08 -6.27 -1.34
C ARG A 82 12.00 -5.07 -1.20
N LEU A 83 12.97 -5.18 -0.33
CA LEU A 83 13.94 -4.11 -0.16
C LEU A 83 14.89 -4.10 -1.35
N LYS A 84 15.13 -2.93 -1.88
CA LYS A 84 16.07 -2.76 -2.98
C LYS A 84 17.05 -1.68 -2.64
N GLN A 85 18.27 -1.87 -3.03
CA GLN A 85 19.30 -0.89 -2.78
C GLN A 85 19.86 -0.45 -4.10
N ARG A 86 20.03 0.81 -4.31
CA ARG A 86 20.66 1.29 -5.52
C ARG A 86 21.64 2.40 -5.19
N SER A 87 22.65 2.52 -5.98
CA SER A 87 23.68 3.52 -5.76
C SER A 87 23.71 4.44 -6.97
N PHE A 88 24.01 5.68 -6.73
CA PHE A 88 24.12 6.64 -7.82
C PHE A 88 25.12 7.71 -7.43
N GLU A 89 25.55 8.48 -8.39
CA GLU A 89 26.51 9.52 -8.13
C GLU A 89 25.82 10.86 -8.21
N THR A 90 26.09 11.74 -7.26
CA THR A 90 25.49 13.04 -7.28
C THR A 90 26.28 13.94 -8.21
N LYS A 91 25.76 15.13 -8.45
CA LYS A 91 26.42 16.06 -9.31
C LYS A 91 27.79 16.44 -8.77
N GLU A 92 27.97 16.33 -7.50
CA GLU A 92 29.26 16.64 -6.91
C GLU A 92 30.20 15.47 -6.92
N GLY A 93 29.83 14.39 -7.53
CA GLY A 93 30.71 13.25 -7.59
C GLY A 93 30.65 12.32 -6.42
N GLU A 94 29.73 12.54 -5.51
CA GLU A 94 29.63 11.69 -4.36
C GLU A 94 28.76 10.51 -4.64
N LYS A 95 29.15 9.35 -4.14
CA LYS A 95 28.38 8.17 -4.36
C LYS A 95 27.36 8.05 -3.27
N ARG A 96 26.14 7.89 -3.60
CA ARG A 96 25.09 7.73 -2.61
C ARG A 96 24.36 6.42 -2.81
N THR A 97 23.96 5.85 -1.69
CA THR A 97 23.24 4.58 -1.70
C THR A 97 21.91 4.79 -1.01
N VAL A 98 20.84 4.35 -1.63
CA VAL A 98 19.52 4.46 -1.02
C VAL A 98 18.88 3.10 -0.98
N VAL A 99 18.05 2.89 0.06
CA VAL A 99 17.34 1.65 0.20
C VAL A 99 15.86 2.00 0.05
N GLU A 100 15.17 1.28 -0.80
CA GLU A 100 13.76 1.55 -1.05
C GLU A 100 12.98 0.26 -0.98
N LEU A 101 11.68 0.36 -0.82
CA LEU A 101 10.83 -0.81 -0.77
C LEU A 101 10.00 -0.86 -2.04
N GLU A 102 10.12 -1.95 -2.79
CA GLU A 102 9.29 -2.18 -3.94
C GLU A 102 8.07 -2.88 -3.42
N VAL A 103 6.96 -2.23 -3.39
CA VAL A 103 5.78 -2.71 -2.72
C VAL A 103 5.06 -3.78 -3.49
N ASP A 104 4.73 -4.88 -2.82
CA ASP A 104 3.94 -5.93 -3.41
C ASP A 104 2.50 -5.81 -2.92
N GLU A 105 2.31 -5.50 -1.64
CA GLU A 105 0.97 -5.36 -1.08
C GLU A 105 0.93 -4.16 -0.15
N ILE A 106 -0.16 -3.44 -0.17
CA ILE A 106 -0.31 -2.30 0.70
C ILE A 106 -1.77 -2.07 1.00
N GLY A 107 -2.07 -1.64 2.19
CA GLY A 107 -3.44 -1.32 2.54
C GLY A 107 -3.46 -0.47 3.80
N PRO A 108 -4.59 0.14 4.07
CA PRO A 108 -4.71 0.95 5.26
C PRO A 108 -4.84 0.06 6.49
N SER A 109 -4.32 0.52 7.60
CA SER A 109 -4.46 -0.20 8.84
C SER A 109 -5.79 0.19 9.47
N LEU A 110 -6.51 -0.79 9.95
CA LEU A 110 -7.80 -0.52 10.57
C LEU A 110 -7.70 -0.44 12.08
N ARG A 111 -6.50 -0.35 12.59
CA ARG A 111 -6.37 -0.30 14.03
C ARG A 111 -7.01 0.96 14.62
N TYR A 112 -6.88 2.09 13.95
CA TYR A 112 -7.44 3.32 14.46
C TYR A 112 -8.39 4.00 13.47
N ALA A 113 -8.80 3.29 12.44
CA ALA A 113 -9.62 3.90 11.40
C ALA A 113 -10.50 2.84 10.75
N THR A 114 -11.50 3.29 10.04
CA THR A 114 -12.32 2.38 9.27
C THR A 114 -12.08 2.64 7.80
N ALA A 115 -12.38 1.70 6.96
CA ALA A 115 -12.22 1.88 5.54
C ALA A 115 -13.34 1.17 4.82
N LYS A 116 -13.77 1.77 3.72
CA LYS A 116 -14.80 1.15 2.93
C LYS A 116 -14.11 0.71 1.66
N VAL A 117 -14.19 -0.55 1.35
CA VAL A 117 -13.51 -1.09 0.18
C VAL A 117 -14.44 -1.10 -1.00
N THR A 118 -13.96 -0.51 -2.09
CA THR A 118 -14.70 -0.53 -3.33
C THR A 118 -13.82 -1.29 -4.30
N LYS A 119 -14.35 -2.34 -4.87
CA LYS A 119 -13.56 -3.15 -5.75
C LYS A 119 -13.20 -2.38 -7.01
N ALA A 120 -11.95 -2.33 -7.37
CA ALA A 120 -11.52 -1.60 -8.55
C ALA A 120 -11.73 -2.43 -9.79
N SER A 121 -12.07 -1.76 -10.89
CA SER A 121 -12.28 -2.53 -12.09
C SER A 121 -10.94 -2.86 -12.65
N ARG A 122 -10.90 -3.93 -13.43
CA ARG A 122 -9.71 -4.36 -13.96
C ARG A 122 -9.25 -3.61 -15.05
N GLY A 123 -9.15 -2.58 -15.09
CA GLY A 123 -8.61 -1.84 -16.14
C GLY A 123 -9.55 -1.84 -17.22
N GLU A 124 -9.13 -1.61 -18.28
CA GLU A 124 -9.95 -1.49 -19.33
C GLU A 124 -10.72 -2.63 -19.58
N GLY A 125 -10.25 -3.65 -19.58
CA GLY A 125 -10.98 -4.75 -19.97
C GLY A 125 -12.15 -4.87 -19.08
N GLY A 126 -11.93 -4.74 -17.87
CA GLY A 126 -12.99 -4.93 -17.02
C GLY A 126 -14.06 -3.95 -17.20
N GLY A 127 -13.67 -2.82 -17.46
CA GLY A 127 -14.64 -1.83 -17.60
C GLY A 127 -15.64 -2.15 -18.61
N GLY A 128 -15.20 -2.41 -19.69
CA GLY A 128 -16.10 -2.62 -20.76
C GLY A 128 -16.97 -3.70 -20.42
N PHE A 129 -16.47 -4.68 -19.76
CA PHE A 129 -17.30 -5.65 -19.61
C PHE A 129 -18.26 -5.48 -18.62
N GLY A 130 -18.02 -4.65 -17.81
CA GLY A 130 -18.91 -4.44 -16.80
C GLY A 130 -20.25 -4.13 -17.30
N GLY A 131 -20.30 -3.43 -18.27
CA GLY A 131 -21.57 -3.07 -18.76
C GLY A 131 -22.37 -4.30 -18.95
N GLY A 132 -21.83 -5.15 -19.58
CA GLY A 132 -22.59 -6.30 -19.89
C GLY A 132 -23.01 -6.92 -18.63
N GLY A 133 -22.19 -6.86 -17.75
CA GLY A 133 -22.54 -7.54 -16.63
C GLY A 133 -23.75 -7.02 -16.04
N GLY A 134 -23.94 -5.86 -16.23
CA GLY A 134 -25.05 -5.34 -15.61
C GLY A 134 -26.16 -6.25 -15.79
N GLY A 135 -26.19 -6.75 -16.84
CA GLY A 135 -27.26 -7.52 -17.10
C GLY A 135 -27.41 -8.60 -16.17
N PHE A 136 -26.49 -8.98 -15.64
CA PHE A 136 -26.63 -10.03 -14.97
C PHE A 136 -26.81 -9.94 -13.64
N SER A 137 -27.42 -9.16 -13.31
CA SER A 137 -27.75 -9.13 -12.09
C SER A 137 -27.66 -10.42 -11.49
N GLY A 138 -28.27 -11.24 -12.00
CA GLY A 138 -28.28 -12.48 -11.37
C GLY A 138 -26.89 -12.85 -11.04
N GLY A 139 -26.15 -12.45 -11.84
CA GLY A 139 -24.84 -12.85 -11.61
C GLY A 139 -24.32 -12.47 -10.29
N GLY A 140 -24.88 -11.56 -9.77
CA GLY A 140 -24.32 -11.15 -8.57
C GLY A 140 -24.01 -12.33 -7.74
N ALA A 141 -24.71 -13.27 -7.94
CA ALA A 141 -24.53 -14.36 -7.10
C ALA A 141 -23.17 -14.91 -7.22
N SER A 142 -22.59 -14.72 -8.23
CA SER A 142 -21.33 -15.36 -8.36
C SER A 142 -20.20 -14.62 -7.75
N ASP A 143 -20.40 -13.52 -7.23
CA ASP A 143 -19.28 -12.83 -6.70
C ASP A 143 -19.00 -13.38 -5.33
N PRO A 144 -17.97 -14.10 -5.18
CA PRO A 144 -17.66 -14.73 -3.95
C PRO A 144 -17.48 -13.76 -2.83
N TRP A 145 -17.11 -12.61 -3.14
CA TRP A 145 -16.89 -11.70 -2.12
C TRP A 145 -18.17 -11.08 -1.64
N SER A 146 -19.12 -11.05 -2.42
CA SER A 146 -20.32 -10.42 -2.03
C SER A 146 -21.27 -11.42 -1.51
N THR A 147 -20.92 -12.56 -1.48
CA THR A 147 -21.79 -13.53 -1.11
C THR A 147 -22.28 -13.30 0.19
N PRO A 148 -23.31 -13.11 0.36
CA PRO A 148 -23.83 -12.71 1.55
C PRO A 148 -24.10 -13.88 2.30
N ALA A 149 -24.55 -14.64 1.83
CA ALA A 149 -24.97 -15.68 2.42
C ALA A 149 -24.50 -15.77 3.60
N GLY A 150 -24.01 -15.38 3.66
CA GLY A 150 -23.53 -15.47 4.65
C GLY A 150 -23.73 -15.53 5.93
N PRO A 151 -24.62 -15.71 6.27
CA PRO A 151 -24.85 -15.67 7.61
C PRO A 151 -23.82 -16.55 8.15
N SER A 152 -23.85 -17.55 7.66
CA SER A 152 -23.00 -18.42 8.21
C SER A 152 -21.65 -18.15 8.04
N ASP A 153 -21.40 -17.68 7.07
CA ASP A 153 -20.14 -17.58 6.79
C ASP A 153 -19.53 -16.60 7.50
N GLU A 154 -19.95 -16.11 8.30
CA GLU A 154 -19.40 -15.21 8.94
C GLU A 154 -18.12 -15.61 9.40
N PRO A 155 -17.18 -15.22 8.98
CA PRO A 155 -15.90 -15.57 9.27
C PRO A 155 -15.69 -15.33 10.62
N PRO A 156 -15.17 -16.17 11.19
CA PRO A 156 -14.88 -16.05 12.51
C PRO A 156 -13.90 -15.04 12.83
N PHE A 157 -13.47 -14.34 12.08
CA PHE A 157 -12.53 -13.37 12.59
C PHE A 157 -12.95 -11.99 12.19
#